data_655d5a09e88ae02b26aa272f16de6182
#
_entry.id   655d5a09e88ae02b26aa272f16de6182
#
_cell.length_a   1.000
_cell.length_b   1.000
_cell.length_c   1.000
_cell.angle_alpha   90.00
_cell.angle_beta   90.00
_cell.angle_gamma   90.00
#
_symmetry.space_group_name_H-M   'P 1'
#
loop_
_entity.id
_entity.type
_entity.pdbx_description
1 polymer ?
#
loop_
_entity_poly.entity_id
_entity_poly.type
_entity_poly.pdbx_seq_one_letter_code
_entity_poly.pdbx_strand_id
1 'polypeptide(L)'
;MNTRQLLSVGIDIGTTTTQVIFSRLELVNRAAVSQVPRYEFIKRDISWQSPVFFTPVDKQGELKEAELEALILAQYRAAGIAPQAVDSGAIIITGESAKTRNARPAVMALSQSLGDFVVASAGPHLESVIAGHGAGAQTLSRQRMCRVLNIDIGGGTSNYALFDAGNVSATACLNVGGRLLETDAQGRVVHAHPPGQRIVDALFGAGTNALALTAGQLAQVARRMAALIVEVIDGTLSPLAQGLMQTEVLPAGIQPEVITLSGGVGECYRHQPADPFCFSDIGPLLATALHEHPRLREMNVQFPAQTVRATVIGAGAHTLSLSGSTIWLEGVPLPLRNLPVAIPQYAADLPNAWLQALTQLDLAPEADAYVLALPASLPVRYATLLTVIDALLAFVARFPNPRPLLLVAEQDFGKALGMLLRPQLPHLPLAVIDEVSIRAGDYIDIGTPLFGGSVVPVTVKSLAFPS
;
A
#
# COMPACT_ATOMS: atom_id res chain seq x y z
N MET A 1 -32.40 -2.78 6.96
CA MET A 1 -31.21 -2.42 6.18
C MET A 1 -30.74 -3.69 5.49
N ASN A 2 -30.46 -3.64 4.18
CA ASN A 2 -30.03 -4.82 3.44
C ASN A 2 -28.51 -4.97 3.68
N THR A 3 -28.12 -5.88 4.55
CA THR A 3 -26.70 -6.21 4.82
C THR A 3 -26.29 -7.38 3.94
N ARG A 4 -25.03 -7.36 3.49
CA ARG A 4 -24.40 -8.45 2.75
C ARG A 4 -23.12 -8.87 3.47
N GLN A 5 -22.89 -10.16 3.58
CA GLN A 5 -21.63 -10.69 4.08
C GLN A 5 -20.81 -11.23 2.92
N LEU A 6 -19.51 -10.93 2.93
CA LEU A 6 -18.54 -11.44 1.96
C LEU A 6 -17.41 -12.15 2.71
N LEU A 7 -16.94 -13.25 2.15
CA LEU A 7 -15.69 -13.88 2.55
C LEU A 7 -14.55 -13.27 1.73
N SER A 8 -13.58 -12.69 2.41
CA SER A 8 -12.43 -12.01 1.79
C SER A 8 -11.13 -12.70 2.16
N VAL A 9 -10.14 -12.65 1.27
CA VAL A 9 -8.77 -13.08 1.53
C VAL A 9 -7.80 -11.93 1.29
N GLY A 10 -6.80 -11.80 2.16
CA GLY A 10 -5.64 -10.96 1.97
C GLY A 10 -4.38 -11.79 1.90
N ILE A 11 -3.54 -11.54 0.91
CA ILE A 11 -2.26 -12.22 0.72
C ILE A 11 -1.19 -11.14 0.64
N ASP A 12 -0.27 -11.14 1.60
CA ASP A 12 0.91 -10.27 1.62
C ASP A 12 2.14 -11.09 1.26
N ILE A 13 2.78 -10.74 0.15
CA ILE A 13 4.00 -11.38 -0.35
C ILE A 13 5.13 -10.38 -0.14
N GLY A 14 5.80 -10.47 1.00
CA GLY A 14 6.96 -9.65 1.31
C GLY A 14 8.25 -10.23 0.74
N THR A 15 9.35 -9.48 0.87
CA THR A 15 10.70 -9.92 0.45
C THR A 15 11.11 -11.23 1.10
N THR A 16 10.78 -11.41 2.37
CA THR A 16 11.24 -12.54 3.17
C THR A 16 10.09 -13.48 3.51
N THR A 17 8.92 -12.93 3.78
CA THR A 17 7.79 -13.68 4.36
C THR A 17 6.50 -13.41 3.62
N THR A 18 5.66 -14.45 3.58
CA THR A 18 4.30 -14.39 3.03
C THR A 18 3.31 -14.75 4.14
N GLN A 19 2.13 -14.12 4.10
CA GLN A 19 1.03 -14.40 5.00
C GLN A 19 -0.31 -14.36 4.27
N VAL A 20 -1.25 -15.20 4.74
CA VAL A 20 -2.62 -15.30 4.20
C VAL A 20 -3.61 -15.07 5.33
N ILE A 21 -4.59 -14.20 5.13
CA ILE A 21 -5.63 -13.90 6.11
C ILE A 21 -7.00 -14.00 5.44
N PHE A 22 -7.92 -14.72 6.07
CA PHE A 22 -9.33 -14.74 5.68
C PHE A 22 -10.15 -13.88 6.64
N SER A 23 -11.06 -13.10 6.09
CA SER A 23 -11.91 -12.18 6.85
C SER A 23 -13.35 -12.29 6.36
N ARG A 24 -14.31 -12.10 7.27
CA ARG A 24 -15.71 -11.86 6.94
C ARG A 24 -15.96 -10.36 6.97
N LEU A 25 -16.45 -9.85 5.86
CA LEU A 25 -16.79 -8.45 5.69
C LEU A 25 -18.31 -8.29 5.77
N GLU A 26 -18.76 -7.33 6.52
CA GLU A 26 -20.18 -6.94 6.54
C GLU A 26 -20.34 -5.59 5.84
N LEU A 27 -21.23 -5.57 4.86
CA LEU A 27 -21.54 -4.39 4.06
C LEU A 27 -23.01 -4.04 4.23
N VAL A 28 -23.33 -2.75 4.18
CA VAL A 28 -24.68 -2.23 4.20
C VAL A 28 -25.00 -1.47 2.92
N ASN A 29 -26.17 -1.73 2.33
CA ASN A 29 -26.62 -0.94 1.20
C ASN A 29 -27.11 0.44 1.68
N ARG A 30 -26.45 1.51 1.19
CA ARG A 30 -26.79 2.91 1.48
C ARG A 30 -27.60 3.57 0.37
N ALA A 31 -27.76 2.90 -0.78
CA ALA A 31 -28.56 3.48 -1.87
C ALA A 31 -30.06 3.51 -1.51
N ALA A 32 -30.75 4.50 -2.05
CA ALA A 32 -32.21 4.55 -2.01
C ALA A 32 -32.79 3.37 -2.82
N VAL A 33 -34.04 2.98 -2.51
CA VAL A 33 -34.69 1.78 -3.11
C VAL A 33 -34.77 1.88 -4.65
N SER A 34 -34.78 3.09 -5.21
CA SER A 34 -34.83 3.34 -6.65
C SER A 34 -33.47 3.51 -7.33
N GLN A 35 -32.39 3.42 -6.58
CA GLN A 35 -31.02 3.57 -7.08
C GLN A 35 -30.29 2.22 -7.15
N VAL A 36 -29.24 2.15 -7.95
CA VAL A 36 -28.33 1.01 -8.00
C VAL A 36 -27.77 0.75 -6.59
N PRO A 37 -27.77 -0.49 -6.09
CA PRO A 37 -27.28 -0.79 -4.75
C PRO A 37 -25.84 -0.31 -4.56
N ARG A 38 -25.62 0.50 -3.54
CA ARG A 38 -24.30 0.99 -3.11
C ARG A 38 -23.98 0.39 -1.76
N TYR A 39 -23.07 -0.56 -1.72
CA TYR A 39 -22.66 -1.23 -0.50
C TYR A 39 -21.49 -0.52 0.15
N GLU A 40 -21.65 -0.17 1.43
CA GLU A 40 -20.56 0.37 2.25
C GLU A 40 -20.12 -0.67 3.28
N PHE A 41 -18.83 -0.72 3.49
CA PHE A 41 -18.19 -1.55 4.50
C PHE A 41 -18.51 -1.01 5.91
N ILE A 42 -18.93 -1.89 6.81
CA ILE A 42 -19.26 -1.53 8.20
C ILE A 42 -18.49 -2.33 9.24
N LYS A 43 -18.13 -3.59 8.94
CA LYS A 43 -17.46 -4.46 9.91
C LYS A 43 -16.60 -5.51 9.22
N ARG A 44 -15.49 -5.87 9.87
CA ARG A 44 -14.60 -6.94 9.48
C ARG A 44 -14.27 -7.81 10.68
N ASP A 45 -14.41 -9.12 10.51
CA ASP A 45 -13.97 -10.11 11.48
C ASP A 45 -12.94 -11.03 10.81
N ILE A 46 -11.75 -11.16 11.38
CA ILE A 46 -10.75 -12.13 10.92
C ILE A 46 -11.26 -13.51 11.30
N SER A 47 -11.49 -14.35 10.29
CA SER A 47 -11.97 -15.72 10.50
C SER A 47 -10.83 -16.74 10.61
N TRP A 48 -9.68 -16.45 9.97
CA TRP A 48 -8.52 -17.30 10.01
C TRP A 48 -7.26 -16.55 9.56
N GLN A 49 -6.11 -16.89 10.11
CA GLN A 49 -4.82 -16.31 9.78
C GLN A 49 -3.77 -17.40 9.67
N SER A 50 -2.95 -17.39 8.62
CA SER A 50 -1.86 -18.33 8.44
C SER A 50 -0.72 -18.06 9.42
N PRO A 51 0.08 -19.09 9.77
CA PRO A 51 1.45 -18.85 10.18
C PRO A 51 2.17 -18.00 9.12
N VAL A 52 3.16 -17.24 9.55
CA VAL A 52 4.08 -16.56 8.63
C VAL A 52 5.00 -17.63 8.02
N PHE A 53 5.11 -17.68 6.71
CA PHE A 53 6.01 -18.60 6.01
C PHE A 53 6.96 -17.82 5.09
N PHE A 54 8.10 -18.45 4.77
CA PHE A 54 9.08 -17.81 3.90
C PHE A 54 8.56 -17.70 2.47
N THR A 55 8.77 -16.53 1.87
CA THR A 55 8.47 -16.31 0.46
C THR A 55 9.42 -17.16 -0.39
N PRO A 56 8.93 -18.06 -1.24
CA PRO A 56 9.79 -18.88 -2.07
C PRO A 56 10.37 -18.03 -3.21
N VAL A 57 11.68 -17.82 -3.14
CA VAL A 57 12.47 -17.11 -4.18
C VAL A 57 13.62 -17.99 -4.66
N ASP A 58 14.07 -17.73 -5.86
CA ASP A 58 15.27 -18.37 -6.39
C ASP A 58 16.56 -17.66 -5.95
N LYS A 59 17.70 -18.09 -6.49
CA LYS A 59 19.00 -17.48 -6.17
C LYS A 59 19.17 -16.05 -6.69
N GLN A 60 18.34 -15.64 -7.64
CA GLN A 60 18.30 -14.30 -8.23
C GLN A 60 17.28 -13.40 -7.50
N GLY A 61 16.52 -13.94 -6.54
CA GLY A 61 15.47 -13.25 -5.81
C GLY A 61 14.13 -13.21 -6.54
N GLU A 62 13.99 -13.91 -7.70
CA GLU A 62 12.73 -14.00 -8.42
C GLU A 62 11.77 -14.97 -7.72
N LEU A 63 10.46 -14.66 -7.75
CA LEU A 63 9.43 -15.48 -7.13
C LEU A 63 9.31 -16.85 -7.83
N LYS A 64 9.30 -17.91 -7.05
CA LYS A 64 9.01 -19.27 -7.53
C LYS A 64 7.49 -19.48 -7.51
N GLU A 65 6.84 -19.16 -8.61
CA GLU A 65 5.38 -19.11 -8.74
C GLU A 65 4.68 -20.38 -8.27
N ALA A 66 5.12 -21.55 -8.76
CA ALA A 66 4.49 -22.83 -8.42
C ALA A 66 4.62 -23.18 -6.91
N GLU A 67 5.78 -22.90 -6.30
CA GLU A 67 5.99 -23.12 -4.88
C GLU A 67 5.13 -22.16 -4.05
N LEU A 68 5.05 -20.90 -4.46
CA LEU A 68 4.24 -19.88 -3.80
C LEU A 68 2.75 -20.21 -3.87
N GLU A 69 2.26 -20.60 -5.05
CA GLU A 69 0.87 -21.03 -5.25
C GLU A 69 0.54 -22.25 -4.37
N ALA A 70 1.40 -23.26 -4.35
CA ALA A 70 1.20 -24.45 -3.53
C ALA A 70 1.14 -24.14 -2.04
N LEU A 71 1.99 -23.21 -1.55
CA LEU A 71 1.98 -22.74 -0.17
C LEU A 71 0.68 -22.00 0.17
N ILE A 72 0.24 -21.09 -0.70
CA ILE A 72 -1.01 -20.34 -0.50
C ILE A 72 -2.22 -21.31 -0.50
N LEU A 73 -2.31 -22.22 -1.46
CA LEU A 73 -3.37 -23.23 -1.51
C LEU A 73 -3.35 -24.16 -0.29
N ALA A 74 -2.18 -24.44 0.29
CA ALA A 74 -2.09 -25.15 1.56
C ALA A 74 -2.77 -24.38 2.70
N GLN A 75 -2.67 -23.03 2.70
CA GLN A 75 -3.36 -22.20 3.69
C GLN A 75 -4.88 -22.19 3.51
N TYR A 76 -5.37 -22.21 2.26
CA TYR A 76 -6.80 -22.38 1.97
C TYR A 76 -7.32 -23.69 2.54
N ARG A 77 -6.58 -24.79 2.32
CA ARG A 77 -6.94 -26.12 2.88
C ARG A 77 -6.92 -26.12 4.41
N ALA A 78 -5.90 -25.50 5.02
CA ALA A 78 -5.79 -25.40 6.48
C ALA A 78 -6.94 -24.58 7.10
N ALA A 79 -7.40 -23.55 6.40
CA ALA A 79 -8.54 -22.74 6.80
C ALA A 79 -9.89 -23.44 6.53
N GLY A 80 -9.92 -24.55 5.78
CA GLY A 80 -11.15 -25.21 5.36
C GLY A 80 -11.96 -24.41 4.33
N ILE A 81 -11.30 -23.54 3.55
CA ILE A 81 -11.92 -22.63 2.59
C ILE A 81 -11.55 -23.07 1.17
N ALA A 82 -12.54 -23.26 0.31
CA ALA A 82 -12.31 -23.48 -1.11
C ALA A 82 -12.07 -22.11 -1.82
N PRO A 83 -11.16 -22.03 -2.81
CA PRO A 83 -10.92 -20.78 -3.55
C PRO A 83 -12.20 -20.16 -4.11
N GLN A 84 -13.11 -20.96 -4.62
CA GLN A 84 -14.39 -20.53 -5.19
C GLN A 84 -15.38 -19.97 -4.15
N ALA A 85 -15.14 -20.20 -2.86
CA ALA A 85 -15.98 -19.66 -1.78
C ALA A 85 -15.58 -18.24 -1.38
N VAL A 86 -14.45 -17.74 -1.89
CA VAL A 86 -13.96 -16.39 -1.61
C VAL A 86 -14.63 -15.42 -2.58
N ASP A 87 -15.37 -14.46 -2.01
CA ASP A 87 -16.10 -13.45 -2.78
C ASP A 87 -15.19 -12.32 -3.27
N SER A 88 -14.10 -12.04 -2.55
CA SER A 88 -13.22 -10.90 -2.81
C SER A 88 -11.83 -11.15 -2.23
N GLY A 89 -10.83 -10.46 -2.75
CA GLY A 89 -9.50 -10.56 -2.19
C GLY A 89 -8.54 -9.50 -2.70
N ALA A 90 -7.37 -9.45 -2.04
CA ALA A 90 -6.26 -8.65 -2.48
C ALA A 90 -4.95 -9.43 -2.33
N ILE A 91 -4.08 -9.31 -3.31
CA ILE A 91 -2.71 -9.79 -3.27
C ILE A 91 -1.79 -8.57 -3.37
N ILE A 92 -0.93 -8.39 -2.39
CA ILE A 92 0.07 -7.31 -2.42
C ILE A 92 1.45 -7.93 -2.40
N ILE A 93 2.31 -7.46 -3.30
CA ILE A 93 3.74 -7.71 -3.23
C ILE A 93 4.42 -6.47 -2.67
N THR A 94 5.34 -6.67 -1.76
CA THR A 94 6.03 -5.59 -1.06
C THR A 94 7.55 -5.79 -1.05
N GLY A 95 8.29 -4.72 -0.76
CA GLY A 95 9.73 -4.74 -0.59
C GLY A 95 10.51 -5.08 -1.89
N GLU A 96 11.66 -5.77 -1.75
CA GLU A 96 12.52 -6.12 -2.89
C GLU A 96 11.82 -7.11 -3.85
N SER A 97 10.93 -7.98 -3.35
CA SER A 97 10.15 -8.89 -4.19
C SER A 97 9.28 -8.13 -5.20
N ALA A 98 8.78 -6.94 -4.86
CA ALA A 98 7.99 -6.11 -5.77
C ALA A 98 8.82 -5.55 -6.95
N LYS A 99 10.14 -5.46 -6.79
CA LYS A 99 11.06 -4.94 -7.81
C LYS A 99 11.54 -6.00 -8.80
N THR A 100 11.28 -7.28 -8.52
CA THR A 100 11.71 -8.36 -9.40
C THR A 100 10.93 -8.35 -10.71
N ARG A 101 11.59 -8.75 -11.81
CA ARG A 101 11.00 -8.70 -13.15
C ARG A 101 9.75 -9.56 -13.28
N ASN A 102 9.66 -10.66 -12.54
CA ASN A 102 8.52 -11.58 -12.58
C ASN A 102 7.46 -11.31 -11.50
N ALA A 103 7.64 -10.30 -10.63
CA ALA A 103 6.72 -10.02 -9.53
C ALA A 103 5.27 -9.86 -9.99
N ARG A 104 5.03 -8.89 -10.87
CA ARG A 104 3.68 -8.60 -11.37
C ARG A 104 3.07 -9.76 -12.19
N PRO A 105 3.79 -10.38 -13.15
CA PRO A 105 3.29 -11.58 -13.85
C PRO A 105 2.91 -12.72 -12.90
N ALA A 106 3.77 -13.04 -11.94
CA ALA A 106 3.55 -14.12 -10.97
C ALA A 106 2.26 -13.91 -10.17
N VAL A 107 2.05 -12.69 -9.67
CA VAL A 107 0.87 -12.39 -8.86
C VAL A 107 -0.40 -12.28 -9.69
N MET A 108 -0.30 -11.82 -10.93
CA MET A 108 -1.43 -11.86 -11.86
C MET A 108 -1.87 -13.30 -12.17
N ALA A 109 -0.92 -14.23 -12.34
CA ALA A 109 -1.21 -15.64 -12.52
C ALA A 109 -1.88 -16.23 -11.25
N LEU A 110 -1.35 -15.93 -10.06
CA LEU A 110 -1.94 -16.32 -8.79
C LEU A 110 -3.38 -15.80 -8.63
N SER A 111 -3.64 -14.54 -8.98
CA SER A 111 -4.98 -13.99 -8.87
C SER A 111 -5.99 -14.70 -9.76
N GLN A 112 -5.57 -15.19 -10.91
CA GLN A 112 -6.44 -15.95 -11.83
C GLN A 112 -6.82 -17.34 -11.29
N SER A 113 -5.89 -17.98 -10.56
CA SER A 113 -6.15 -19.31 -9.98
C SER A 113 -6.92 -19.26 -8.65
N LEU A 114 -6.81 -18.18 -7.89
CA LEU A 114 -7.34 -18.05 -6.54
C LEU A 114 -8.66 -17.25 -6.47
N GLY A 115 -9.02 -16.49 -7.50
CA GLY A 115 -10.24 -15.69 -7.57
C GLY A 115 -10.04 -14.33 -8.22
N ASP A 116 -11.08 -13.49 -8.26
CA ASP A 116 -11.03 -12.13 -8.82
C ASP A 116 -10.51 -11.15 -7.76
N PHE A 117 -9.20 -11.01 -7.67
CA PHE A 117 -8.52 -10.23 -6.64
C PHE A 117 -7.96 -8.91 -7.16
N VAL A 118 -7.85 -7.93 -6.27
CA VAL A 118 -7.00 -6.77 -6.48
C VAL A 118 -5.54 -7.23 -6.42
N VAL A 119 -4.77 -6.89 -7.43
CA VAL A 119 -3.33 -7.14 -7.46
C VAL A 119 -2.61 -5.80 -7.39
N ALA A 120 -1.87 -5.58 -6.31
CA ALA A 120 -1.06 -4.40 -6.14
C ALA A 120 0.41 -4.79 -5.97
N SER A 121 1.29 -4.15 -6.73
CA SER A 121 2.71 -4.13 -6.44
C SER A 121 2.96 -2.87 -5.62
N ALA A 122 3.16 -3.05 -4.32
CA ALA A 122 3.38 -1.92 -3.44
C ALA A 122 4.86 -1.61 -3.39
N GLY A 123 5.26 -0.51 -4.00
CA GLY A 123 6.53 0.12 -3.71
C GLY A 123 6.52 0.76 -2.31
N PRO A 124 7.64 1.39 -1.90
CA PRO A 124 7.83 1.84 -0.53
C PRO A 124 6.80 2.86 -0.05
N HIS A 125 6.28 3.71 -0.95
CA HIS A 125 5.26 4.70 -0.59
C HIS A 125 3.91 4.05 -0.28
N LEU A 126 3.41 3.21 -1.20
CA LEU A 126 2.15 2.50 -1.01
C LEU A 126 2.23 1.53 0.18
N GLU A 127 3.37 0.85 0.35
CA GLU A 127 3.64 -0.03 1.49
C GLU A 127 3.51 0.72 2.82
N SER A 128 4.10 1.92 2.91
CA SER A 128 4.01 2.78 4.09
C SER A 128 2.56 3.19 4.39
N VAL A 129 1.80 3.57 3.36
CA VAL A 129 0.39 3.96 3.50
C VAL A 129 -0.45 2.78 3.97
N ILE A 130 -0.31 1.62 3.33
CA ILE A 130 -1.03 0.39 3.70
C ILE A 130 -0.74 0.00 5.15
N ALA A 131 0.54 0.01 5.55
CA ALA A 131 0.93 -0.31 6.92
C ALA A 131 0.31 0.66 7.93
N GLY A 132 0.32 1.97 7.63
CA GLY A 132 -0.28 2.99 8.48
C GLY A 132 -1.80 2.86 8.61
N HIS A 133 -2.49 2.50 7.54
CA HIS A 133 -3.92 2.18 7.60
C HIS A 133 -4.17 0.93 8.47
N GLY A 134 -3.40 -0.13 8.27
CA GLY A 134 -3.51 -1.37 9.05
C GLY A 134 -3.24 -1.20 10.52
N ALA A 135 -2.31 -0.33 10.84
CA ALA A 135 -2.04 0.05 12.20
C ALA A 135 -3.13 0.96 12.82
N GLY A 136 -4.16 1.36 12.04
CA GLY A 136 -5.19 2.28 12.52
C GLY A 136 -4.73 3.72 12.72
N ALA A 137 -3.53 4.07 12.23
CA ALA A 137 -2.95 5.41 12.38
C ALA A 137 -3.79 6.50 11.71
N GLN A 138 -4.34 6.21 10.53
CA GLN A 138 -5.26 7.12 9.84
C GLN A 138 -6.52 7.40 10.68
N THR A 139 -7.15 6.35 11.19
CA THR A 139 -8.36 6.45 11.99
C THR A 139 -8.10 7.26 13.26
N LEU A 140 -6.98 6.98 13.93
CA LEU A 140 -6.55 7.72 15.11
C LEU A 140 -6.31 9.20 14.80
N SER A 141 -5.62 9.51 13.70
CA SER A 141 -5.36 10.87 13.23
C SER A 141 -6.66 11.62 12.94
N ARG A 142 -7.61 10.98 12.25
CA ARG A 142 -8.93 11.56 11.95
C ARG A 142 -9.76 11.82 13.21
N GLN A 143 -9.85 10.85 14.10
CA GLN A 143 -10.66 10.95 15.32
C GLN A 143 -10.14 12.02 16.27
N ARG A 144 -8.83 12.19 16.35
CA ARG A 144 -8.18 13.18 17.25
C ARG A 144 -7.85 14.49 16.57
N MET A 145 -8.06 14.61 15.24
CA MET A 145 -7.68 15.77 14.44
C MET A 145 -6.22 16.18 14.70
N CYS A 146 -5.30 15.19 14.71
CA CYS A 146 -3.90 15.36 15.06
C CYS A 146 -2.97 14.66 14.06
N ARG A 147 -1.67 14.95 14.14
CA ARG A 147 -0.65 14.28 13.35
C ARG A 147 -0.20 12.97 13.99
N VAL A 148 -0.39 11.89 13.27
CA VAL A 148 0.03 10.53 13.67
C VAL A 148 1.06 10.01 12.67
N LEU A 149 2.23 9.63 13.15
CA LEU A 149 3.26 8.96 12.36
C LEU A 149 3.21 7.45 12.66
N ASN A 150 2.89 6.66 11.65
CA ASN A 150 3.09 5.21 11.73
C ASN A 150 4.50 4.85 11.27
N ILE A 151 5.16 3.96 11.99
CA ILE A 151 6.44 3.36 11.61
C ILE A 151 6.26 1.85 11.60
N ASP A 152 6.23 1.29 10.40
CA ASP A 152 6.16 -0.16 10.20
C ASP A 152 7.56 -0.73 10.05
N ILE A 153 8.01 -1.48 11.06
CA ILE A 153 9.37 -2.02 11.09
C ILE A 153 9.31 -3.51 10.84
N GLY A 154 9.62 -3.90 9.60
CA GLY A 154 9.68 -5.28 9.15
C GLY A 154 11.07 -5.91 9.29
N GLY A 155 11.32 -6.92 8.47
CA GLY A 155 12.63 -7.60 8.43
C GLY A 155 13.71 -6.77 7.73
N GLY A 156 13.41 -6.14 6.59
CA GLY A 156 14.38 -5.40 5.77
C GLY A 156 14.29 -3.89 5.89
N THR A 157 13.11 -3.34 6.15
CA THR A 157 12.81 -1.92 6.02
C THR A 157 12.03 -1.39 7.21
N SER A 158 12.10 -0.07 7.40
CA SER A 158 11.20 0.73 8.22
C SER A 158 10.44 1.68 7.30
N ASN A 159 9.12 1.54 7.27
CA ASN A 159 8.20 2.29 6.42
C ASN A 159 7.45 3.32 7.27
N TYR A 160 7.48 4.59 6.84
CA TYR A 160 6.91 5.72 7.57
C TYR A 160 5.71 6.28 6.81
N ALA A 161 4.59 6.47 7.49
CA ALA A 161 3.43 7.17 6.95
C ALA A 161 2.93 8.20 7.96
N LEU A 162 2.95 9.46 7.56
CA LEU A 162 2.43 10.57 8.34
C LEU A 162 0.99 10.87 7.91
N PHE A 163 0.09 10.82 8.86
CA PHE A 163 -1.32 11.21 8.69
C PHE A 163 -1.57 12.53 9.41
N ASP A 164 -2.24 13.45 8.75
CA ASP A 164 -2.71 14.71 9.31
C ASP A 164 -4.23 14.80 9.15
N ALA A 165 -4.95 14.85 10.26
CA ALA A 165 -6.42 14.83 10.32
C ALA A 165 -7.04 13.72 9.43
N GLY A 166 -6.38 12.57 9.35
CA GLY A 166 -6.81 11.40 8.58
C GLY A 166 -6.36 11.36 7.12
N ASN A 167 -5.61 12.35 6.64
CA ASN A 167 -5.05 12.35 5.29
C ASN A 167 -3.56 11.99 5.32
N VAL A 168 -3.09 11.22 4.34
CA VAL A 168 -1.67 10.95 4.17
C VAL A 168 -0.97 12.23 3.74
N SER A 169 -0.06 12.74 4.55
CA SER A 169 0.69 13.97 4.24
C SER A 169 2.11 13.72 3.77
N ALA A 170 2.75 12.66 4.23
CA ALA A 170 4.09 12.26 3.80
C ALA A 170 4.34 10.77 4.05
N THR A 171 5.27 10.20 3.28
CA THR A 171 5.77 8.83 3.46
C THR A 171 7.28 8.79 3.27
N ALA A 172 7.93 7.85 3.94
CA ALA A 172 9.37 7.59 3.76
C ALA A 172 9.67 6.10 3.98
N CYS A 173 10.81 5.65 3.47
CA CYS A 173 11.29 4.28 3.67
C CYS A 173 12.79 4.26 3.88
N LEU A 174 13.21 3.58 4.94
CA LEU A 174 14.61 3.38 5.33
C LEU A 174 14.95 1.90 5.28
N ASN A 175 16.09 1.53 4.68
CA ASN A 175 16.61 0.17 4.65
C ASN A 175 17.18 -0.28 6.02
N VAL A 176 16.33 -0.23 7.04
CA VAL A 176 16.63 -0.73 8.39
C VAL A 176 15.46 -1.56 8.88
N GLY A 177 15.71 -2.81 9.22
CA GLY A 177 14.71 -3.76 9.72
C GLY A 177 15.36 -4.87 10.53
N GLY A 178 14.54 -5.68 11.22
CA GLY A 178 15.00 -6.66 12.21
C GLY A 178 15.86 -7.79 11.66
N ARG A 179 15.77 -8.09 10.33
CA ARG A 179 16.43 -9.23 9.70
C ARG A 179 17.66 -8.84 8.87
N LEU A 180 18.20 -7.64 9.02
CA LEU A 180 19.43 -7.25 8.33
C LEU A 180 20.64 -8.09 8.69
N LEU A 181 20.63 -8.68 9.87
CA LEU A 181 21.55 -9.73 10.32
C LEU A 181 20.72 -10.94 10.76
N GLU A 182 20.88 -12.06 10.06
CA GLU A 182 20.25 -13.32 10.43
C GLU A 182 21.15 -14.11 11.39
N THR A 183 20.52 -14.76 12.37
CA THR A 183 21.24 -15.48 13.43
C THR A 183 20.80 -16.94 13.51
N ASP A 184 21.65 -17.78 14.07
CA ASP A 184 21.24 -19.08 14.58
C ASP A 184 20.59 -18.96 15.99
N ALA A 185 20.10 -20.06 16.49
CA ALA A 185 19.47 -20.11 17.84
C ALA A 185 20.43 -19.75 18.97
N GLN A 186 21.73 -19.70 18.75
CA GLN A 186 22.76 -19.30 19.71
C GLN A 186 23.15 -17.81 19.53
N GLY A 187 22.50 -17.09 18.62
CA GLY A 187 22.77 -15.68 18.37
C GLY A 187 24.02 -15.40 17.53
N ARG A 188 24.58 -16.41 16.86
CA ARG A 188 25.68 -16.21 15.92
C ARG A 188 25.14 -15.79 14.58
N VAL A 189 25.72 -14.75 13.98
CA VAL A 189 25.32 -14.28 12.65
C VAL A 189 25.64 -15.35 11.61
N VAL A 190 24.63 -15.74 10.84
CA VAL A 190 24.76 -16.71 9.73
C VAL A 190 24.67 -16.03 8.35
N HIS A 191 24.03 -14.86 8.30
CA HIS A 191 23.94 -14.07 7.09
C HIS A 191 23.85 -12.57 7.42
N ALA A 192 24.48 -11.73 6.61
CA ALA A 192 24.39 -10.27 6.68
C ALA A 192 23.93 -9.72 5.34
N HIS A 193 22.78 -9.05 5.34
CA HIS A 193 22.29 -8.35 4.16
C HIS A 193 23.12 -7.07 3.90
N PRO A 194 23.20 -6.58 2.66
CA PRO A 194 24.05 -5.42 2.32
C PRO A 194 23.80 -4.16 3.20
N PRO A 195 22.55 -3.76 3.54
CA PRO A 195 22.33 -2.65 4.47
C PRO A 195 22.86 -2.94 5.88
N GLY A 196 22.72 -4.18 6.37
CA GLY A 196 23.27 -4.61 7.65
C GLY A 196 24.79 -4.54 7.67
N GLN A 197 25.45 -5.02 6.61
CA GLN A 197 26.90 -4.94 6.47
C GLN A 197 27.39 -3.48 6.47
N ARG A 198 26.67 -2.55 5.80
CA ARG A 198 26.99 -1.12 5.83
C ARG A 198 26.96 -0.54 7.23
N ILE A 199 26.00 -0.96 8.06
CA ILE A 199 25.92 -0.52 9.47
C ILE A 199 27.08 -1.07 10.28
N VAL A 200 27.43 -2.34 10.07
CA VAL A 200 28.59 -3.01 10.71
C VAL A 200 29.89 -2.28 10.34
N ASP A 201 30.10 -2.01 9.05
CA ASP A 201 31.28 -1.29 8.56
C ASP A 201 31.39 0.13 9.12
N ALA A 202 30.26 0.82 9.26
CA ALA A 202 30.23 2.15 9.85
C ALA A 202 30.58 2.17 11.37
N LEU A 203 30.28 1.10 12.08
CA LEU A 203 30.55 0.97 13.52
C LEU A 203 31.95 0.45 13.83
N PHE A 204 32.42 -0.53 13.06
CA PHE A 204 33.62 -1.30 13.43
C PHE A 204 34.77 -1.18 12.39
N GLY A 205 34.53 -0.45 11.31
CA GLY A 205 35.49 -0.26 10.22
C GLY A 205 35.14 -1.08 8.98
N ALA A 206 35.51 -0.55 7.81
CA ALA A 206 35.23 -1.16 6.52
C ALA A 206 35.82 -2.57 6.42
N GLY A 207 35.05 -3.52 5.89
CA GLY A 207 35.45 -4.91 5.73
C GLY A 207 35.35 -5.77 6.99
N THR A 208 34.72 -5.25 8.05
CA THR A 208 34.46 -6.05 9.27
C THR A 208 33.60 -7.27 8.92
N ASN A 209 34.04 -8.46 9.33
CA ASN A 209 33.29 -9.69 9.11
C ASN A 209 32.06 -9.73 10.03
N ALA A 210 30.87 -9.46 9.48
CA ALA A 210 29.63 -9.49 10.26
C ALA A 210 29.32 -10.86 10.87
N LEU A 211 29.82 -11.98 10.30
CA LEU A 211 29.60 -13.32 10.81
C LEU A 211 30.41 -13.61 12.09
N ALA A 212 31.38 -12.75 12.42
CA ALA A 212 32.22 -12.88 13.61
C ALA A 212 31.84 -11.95 14.76
N LEU A 213 30.71 -11.26 14.65
CA LEU A 213 30.26 -10.32 15.68
C LEU A 213 29.89 -11.03 16.98
N THR A 214 30.30 -10.45 18.09
CA THR A 214 29.91 -10.88 19.44
C THR A 214 28.51 -10.37 19.80
N ALA A 215 27.87 -10.98 20.80
CA ALA A 215 26.55 -10.52 21.28
C ALA A 215 26.56 -9.03 21.71
N GLY A 216 27.66 -8.55 22.33
CA GLY A 216 27.81 -7.14 22.68
C GLY A 216 27.89 -6.22 21.47
N GLN A 217 28.52 -6.67 20.37
CA GLN A 217 28.57 -5.93 19.13
C GLN A 217 27.21 -5.93 18.41
N LEU A 218 26.46 -7.05 18.44
CA LEU A 218 25.08 -7.10 17.91
C LEU A 218 24.18 -6.09 18.64
N ALA A 219 24.30 -5.96 19.95
CA ALA A 219 23.57 -4.94 20.70
C ALA A 219 23.99 -3.50 20.29
N GLN A 220 25.24 -3.27 19.91
CA GLN A 220 25.69 -1.98 19.36
C GLN A 220 25.09 -1.72 17.97
N VAL A 221 25.06 -2.74 17.11
CA VAL A 221 24.39 -2.65 15.81
C VAL A 221 22.91 -2.31 15.98
N ALA A 222 22.19 -3.01 16.86
CA ALA A 222 20.79 -2.75 17.14
C ALA A 222 20.54 -1.31 17.65
N ARG A 223 21.40 -0.80 18.55
CA ARG A 223 21.34 0.60 18.99
C ARG A 223 21.58 1.59 17.86
N ARG A 224 22.53 1.31 16.95
CA ARG A 224 22.75 2.18 15.79
C ARG A 224 21.56 2.15 14.83
N MET A 225 20.97 0.98 14.61
CA MET A 225 19.75 0.84 13.81
C MET A 225 18.59 1.64 14.41
N ALA A 226 18.37 1.57 15.71
CA ALA A 226 17.36 2.37 16.41
C ALA A 226 17.62 3.88 16.24
N ALA A 227 18.88 4.32 16.37
CA ALA A 227 19.24 5.73 16.12
C ALA A 227 18.96 6.17 14.68
N LEU A 228 19.26 5.33 13.67
CA LEU A 228 18.95 5.60 12.27
C LEU A 228 17.45 5.77 12.02
N ILE A 229 16.63 4.95 12.66
CA ILE A 229 15.15 5.06 12.58
C ILE A 229 14.69 6.40 13.16
N VAL A 230 15.26 6.82 14.29
CA VAL A 230 14.91 8.09 14.95
C VAL A 230 15.42 9.30 14.15
N GLU A 231 16.56 9.21 13.48
CA GLU A 231 17.05 10.27 12.58
C GLU A 231 16.02 10.65 11.50
N VAL A 232 15.27 9.66 10.98
CA VAL A 232 14.18 9.93 10.01
C VAL A 232 13.00 10.65 10.67
N ILE A 233 12.65 10.31 11.90
CA ILE A 233 11.58 11.00 12.65
C ILE A 233 11.94 12.47 12.90
N ASP A 234 13.19 12.73 13.28
CA ASP A 234 13.68 14.07 13.61
C ASP A 234 14.04 14.89 12.35
N GLY A 235 14.04 14.26 11.17
CA GLY A 235 14.38 14.90 9.89
C GLY A 235 15.86 15.33 9.77
N THR A 236 16.74 14.75 10.60
CA THR A 236 18.18 15.05 10.62
C THR A 236 18.99 13.79 10.33
N LEU A 237 19.29 13.54 9.06
CA LEU A 237 19.96 12.33 8.62
C LEU A 237 21.49 12.43 8.67
N SER A 238 22.12 11.44 9.29
CA SER A 238 23.56 11.18 9.10
C SER A 238 23.85 10.70 7.66
N PRO A 239 25.11 10.78 7.18
CA PRO A 239 25.48 10.22 5.88
C PRO A 239 25.14 8.73 5.73
N LEU A 240 25.20 7.97 6.82
CA LEU A 240 24.79 6.56 6.82
C LEU A 240 23.29 6.42 6.61
N ALA A 241 22.47 7.20 7.32
CA ALA A 241 21.01 7.19 7.14
C ALA A 241 20.62 7.58 5.72
N GLN A 242 21.22 8.66 5.18
CA GLN A 242 21.01 9.10 3.79
C GLN A 242 21.30 7.98 2.79
N GLY A 243 22.40 7.25 2.97
CA GLY A 243 22.77 6.12 2.11
C GLY A 243 21.87 4.89 2.25
N LEU A 244 21.03 4.83 3.29
CA LEU A 244 20.06 3.76 3.55
C LEU A 244 18.61 4.14 3.21
N MET A 245 18.33 5.42 2.88
CA MET A 245 17.00 5.82 2.41
C MET A 245 16.68 5.19 1.06
N GLN A 246 15.44 4.72 0.91
CA GLN A 246 14.88 4.25 -0.37
C GLN A 246 14.00 5.29 -1.06
N THR A 247 13.51 6.26 -0.29
CA THR A 247 12.64 7.34 -0.75
C THR A 247 13.19 8.68 -0.29
N GLU A 248 12.49 9.74 -0.63
CA GLU A 248 12.73 11.05 -0.02
C GLU A 248 12.48 11.01 1.49
N VAL A 249 13.12 11.93 2.20
CA VAL A 249 12.94 12.08 3.65
C VAL A 249 11.59 12.69 3.98
N LEU A 250 11.11 12.44 5.18
CA LEU A 250 9.96 13.18 5.72
C LEU A 250 10.28 14.69 5.74
N PRO A 251 9.30 15.57 5.47
CA PRO A 251 9.52 17.01 5.51
C PRO A 251 10.10 17.47 6.86
N ALA A 252 11.06 18.36 6.82
CA ALA A 252 11.71 18.87 8.02
C ALA A 252 10.73 19.60 8.94
N GLY A 253 10.91 19.45 10.27
CA GLY A 253 10.10 20.14 11.28
C GLY A 253 8.73 19.48 11.56
N ILE A 254 8.49 18.30 11.03
CA ILE A 254 7.31 17.52 11.41
C ILE A 254 7.46 17.09 12.87
N GLN A 255 6.46 17.46 13.67
CA GLN A 255 6.34 16.94 15.03
C GLN A 255 5.03 16.13 15.11
N PRO A 256 5.10 14.78 15.04
CA PRO A 256 3.93 13.96 15.26
C PRO A 256 3.51 14.04 16.73
N GLU A 257 2.21 14.18 16.97
CA GLU A 257 1.67 14.16 18.34
C GLU A 257 1.53 12.73 18.88
N VAL A 258 1.44 11.78 17.97
CA VAL A 258 1.39 10.34 18.28
C VAL A 258 2.27 9.58 17.30
N ILE A 259 2.97 8.57 17.82
CA ILE A 259 3.67 7.56 17.02
C ILE A 259 2.96 6.23 17.20
N THR A 260 2.73 5.52 16.11
CA THR A 260 2.29 4.12 16.15
C THR A 260 3.40 3.23 15.58
N LEU A 261 3.66 2.11 16.23
CA LEU A 261 4.64 1.12 15.77
C LEU A 261 3.90 -0.14 15.30
N SER A 262 4.24 -0.60 14.10
CA SER A 262 3.72 -1.83 13.51
C SER A 262 4.85 -2.68 12.89
N GLY A 263 4.49 -3.80 12.28
CA GLY A 263 5.45 -4.79 11.78
C GLY A 263 6.00 -5.71 12.85
N GLY A 264 6.86 -6.65 12.46
CA GLY A 264 7.41 -7.66 13.36
C GLY A 264 8.23 -7.09 14.51
N VAL A 265 9.02 -6.06 14.24
CA VAL A 265 9.81 -5.37 15.28
C VAL A 265 8.90 -4.51 16.18
N GLY A 266 7.84 -3.90 15.61
CA GLY A 266 6.81 -3.19 16.39
C GLY A 266 6.10 -4.12 17.38
N GLU A 267 5.81 -5.37 16.96
CA GLU A 267 5.25 -6.38 17.84
C GLU A 267 6.25 -6.80 18.96
N CYS A 268 7.52 -6.97 18.63
CA CYS A 268 8.57 -7.21 19.63
C CYS A 268 8.75 -6.02 20.59
N TYR A 269 8.55 -4.80 20.14
CA TYR A 269 8.58 -3.62 21.00
C TYR A 269 7.45 -3.66 22.04
N ARG A 270 6.25 -4.09 21.60
CA ARG A 270 5.07 -4.22 22.48
C ARG A 270 5.18 -5.41 23.45
N HIS A 271 5.62 -6.55 22.93
CA HIS A 271 5.67 -7.84 23.64
C HIS A 271 7.09 -8.39 23.62
N GLN A 272 7.99 -7.76 24.39
CA GLN A 272 9.41 -8.10 24.40
C GLN A 272 9.62 -9.61 24.62
N PRO A 273 10.13 -10.36 23.61
CA PRO A 273 10.37 -11.78 23.76
C PRO A 273 11.54 -12.02 24.73
N ALA A 274 11.45 -13.09 25.53
CA ALA A 274 12.49 -13.43 26.48
C ALA A 274 13.79 -13.88 25.79
N ASP A 275 13.69 -14.54 24.63
CA ASP A 275 14.82 -14.91 23.80
C ASP A 275 15.02 -13.87 22.69
N PRO A 276 16.15 -13.13 22.66
CA PRO A 276 16.43 -12.11 21.67
C PRO A 276 16.69 -12.64 20.25
N PHE A 277 16.78 -13.96 20.06
CA PHE A 277 17.04 -14.61 18.79
C PHE A 277 15.93 -15.58 18.35
N CYS A 278 14.78 -15.55 19.00
CA CYS A 278 13.67 -16.47 18.75
C CYS A 278 13.11 -16.42 17.31
N PHE A 279 13.40 -15.35 16.55
CA PHE A 279 13.03 -15.23 15.13
C PHE A 279 14.19 -15.45 14.17
N SER A 280 15.33 -15.97 14.66
CA SER A 280 16.56 -16.17 13.88
C SER A 280 17.07 -14.88 13.22
N ASP A 281 16.90 -13.76 13.91
CA ASP A 281 17.37 -12.43 13.50
C ASP A 281 17.60 -11.51 14.72
N ILE A 282 17.95 -10.24 14.48
CA ILE A 282 18.19 -9.27 15.53
C ILE A 282 16.98 -8.33 15.78
N GLY A 283 15.80 -8.68 15.29
CA GLY A 283 14.57 -7.90 15.47
C GLY A 283 14.22 -7.62 16.94
N PRO A 284 14.27 -8.61 17.85
CA PRO A 284 14.05 -8.36 19.26
C PRO A 284 15.10 -7.44 19.90
N LEU A 285 16.37 -7.53 19.49
CA LEU A 285 17.41 -6.61 19.93
C LEU A 285 17.15 -5.17 19.46
N LEU A 286 16.70 -5.01 18.19
CA LEU A 286 16.31 -3.72 17.66
C LEU A 286 15.10 -3.15 18.43
N ALA A 287 14.11 -3.97 18.73
CA ALA A 287 12.95 -3.58 19.50
C ALA A 287 13.34 -3.09 20.90
N THR A 288 14.26 -3.80 21.57
CA THR A 288 14.83 -3.38 22.86
C THR A 288 15.56 -2.05 22.75
N ALA A 289 16.41 -1.89 21.71
CA ALA A 289 17.15 -0.65 21.48
C ALA A 289 16.23 0.55 21.21
N LEU A 290 15.13 0.34 20.47
CA LEU A 290 14.10 1.37 20.25
C LEU A 290 13.39 1.74 21.56
N HIS A 291 13.04 0.73 22.38
CA HIS A 291 12.40 0.95 23.68
C HIS A 291 13.30 1.74 24.65
N GLU A 292 14.61 1.52 24.57
CA GLU A 292 15.61 2.23 25.38
C GLU A 292 15.98 3.60 24.83
N HIS A 293 15.63 3.93 23.58
CA HIS A 293 16.05 5.16 22.93
C HIS A 293 15.42 6.39 23.61
N PRO A 294 16.22 7.38 24.11
CA PRO A 294 15.70 8.51 24.87
C PRO A 294 14.59 9.27 24.17
N ARG A 295 14.77 9.54 22.88
CA ARG A 295 13.82 10.29 22.07
C ARG A 295 12.46 9.61 21.97
N LEU A 296 12.41 8.27 21.80
CA LEU A 296 11.14 7.52 21.72
C LEU A 296 10.44 7.43 23.10
N ARG A 297 11.20 7.46 24.19
CA ARG A 297 10.62 7.52 25.54
C ARG A 297 9.91 8.83 25.85
N GLU A 298 10.33 9.92 25.20
CA GLU A 298 9.69 11.25 25.33
C GLU A 298 8.47 11.39 24.42
N MET A 299 8.34 10.55 23.40
CA MET A 299 7.24 10.59 22.44
C MET A 299 6.04 9.78 22.92
N ASN A 300 4.85 10.18 22.46
CA ASN A 300 3.61 9.46 22.74
C ASN A 300 3.48 8.25 21.79
N VAL A 301 4.13 7.14 22.17
CA VAL A 301 4.07 5.89 21.40
C VAL A 301 2.80 5.14 21.80
N GLN A 302 1.96 4.82 20.84
CA GLN A 302 0.72 4.07 21.02
C GLN A 302 0.73 2.79 20.16
N PHE A 303 0.03 1.77 20.65
CA PHE A 303 -0.07 0.49 19.97
C PHE A 303 -1.48 0.32 19.42
N PRO A 304 -1.61 0.13 18.11
CA PRO A 304 -2.90 -0.16 17.51
C PRO A 304 -3.41 -1.53 17.97
N ALA A 305 -4.72 -1.70 17.90
CA ALA A 305 -5.36 -2.96 18.23
C ALA A 305 -4.94 -4.09 17.25
N GLN A 306 -4.51 -3.73 16.06
CA GLN A 306 -4.04 -4.65 15.02
C GLN A 306 -2.64 -4.22 14.54
N THR A 307 -1.67 -5.11 14.69
CA THR A 307 -0.26 -4.88 14.32
C THR A 307 0.12 -5.57 13.01
N VAL A 308 -0.71 -6.46 12.50
CA VAL A 308 -0.40 -7.30 11.35
C VAL A 308 -0.85 -6.66 10.04
N ARG A 309 0.10 -6.41 9.17
CA ARG A 309 -0.03 -5.74 7.88
C ARG A 309 -1.02 -6.40 6.93
N ALA A 310 -1.02 -7.73 6.85
CA ALA A 310 -1.94 -8.48 6.01
C ALA A 310 -3.41 -8.36 6.45
N THR A 311 -3.70 -7.92 7.68
CA THR A 311 -5.07 -7.65 8.12
C THR A 311 -5.71 -6.50 7.36
N VAL A 312 -4.92 -5.61 6.79
CA VAL A 312 -5.37 -4.46 6.01
C VAL A 312 -5.75 -4.87 4.60
N ILE A 313 -5.02 -5.81 4.04
CA ILE A 313 -5.09 -6.21 2.64
C ILE A 313 -6.34 -7.04 2.35
N GLY A 314 -6.86 -7.75 3.34
CA GLY A 314 -7.95 -8.71 3.15
C GLY A 314 -9.34 -8.14 2.92
N ALA A 315 -9.49 -6.86 2.70
CA ALA A 315 -10.79 -6.24 2.58
C ALA A 315 -11.03 -5.64 1.18
N GLY A 316 -11.08 -6.48 0.17
CA GLY A 316 -11.63 -6.06 -1.12
C GLY A 316 -13.16 -5.95 -1.01
N ALA A 317 -13.71 -4.75 -0.91
CA ALA A 317 -15.11 -4.51 -1.16
C ALA A 317 -15.30 -4.25 -2.64
N HIS A 318 -16.19 -4.99 -3.28
CA HIS A 318 -16.58 -4.72 -4.66
C HIS A 318 -17.86 -3.90 -4.67
N THR A 319 -17.81 -2.73 -5.26
CA THR A 319 -19.00 -1.97 -5.59
C THR A 319 -19.16 -1.99 -7.10
N LEU A 320 -20.23 -2.60 -7.58
CA LEU A 320 -20.61 -2.49 -9.00
C LEU A 320 -21.37 -1.19 -9.18
N SER A 321 -20.82 -0.25 -9.93
CA SER A 321 -21.51 0.94 -10.39
C SER A 321 -21.77 0.82 -11.89
N LEU A 322 -22.94 1.18 -12.32
CA LEU A 322 -23.21 1.42 -13.74
C LEU A 322 -23.02 2.92 -13.96
N SER A 323 -22.06 3.30 -14.78
CA SER A 323 -21.92 4.70 -15.20
C SER A 323 -23.12 5.09 -16.04
N GLY A 324 -23.62 6.32 -15.86
CA GLY A 324 -24.77 6.85 -16.58
C GLY A 324 -24.52 7.04 -18.08
N SER A 325 -25.53 7.58 -18.78
CA SER A 325 -25.48 7.86 -20.23
C SER A 325 -24.57 9.05 -20.63
N THR A 326 -23.82 9.57 -19.68
CA THR A 326 -23.00 10.79 -19.82
C THR A 326 -21.52 10.52 -20.02
N ILE A 327 -21.13 9.27 -20.20
CA ILE A 327 -19.75 8.86 -20.42
C ILE A 327 -19.19 9.24 -21.80
N TRP A 328 -17.86 9.31 -21.89
CA TRP A 328 -17.11 9.42 -23.14
C TRP A 328 -16.14 8.25 -23.28
N LEU A 329 -16.23 7.52 -24.40
CA LEU A 329 -15.35 6.39 -24.70
C LEU A 329 -14.90 6.45 -26.15
N GLU A 330 -13.60 6.56 -26.38
CA GLU A 330 -13.07 6.57 -27.74
C GLU A 330 -11.66 5.96 -27.81
N GLY A 331 -11.52 4.93 -28.63
CA GLY A 331 -10.25 4.28 -28.91
C GLY A 331 -9.66 3.46 -27.74
N VAL A 332 -10.39 3.30 -26.63
CA VAL A 332 -9.92 2.56 -25.46
C VAL A 332 -10.24 1.08 -25.64
N PRO A 333 -9.24 0.18 -25.55
CA PRO A 333 -9.48 -1.26 -25.60
C PRO A 333 -10.09 -1.74 -24.29
N LEU A 334 -11.37 -2.11 -24.30
CA LEU A 334 -12.10 -2.63 -23.15
C LEU A 334 -12.32 -4.15 -23.29
N PRO A 335 -12.37 -4.92 -22.18
CA PRO A 335 -12.35 -4.47 -20.78
C PRO A 335 -10.94 -4.15 -20.25
N LEU A 336 -10.84 -3.26 -19.27
CA LEU A 336 -9.62 -2.97 -18.51
C LEU A 336 -9.80 -3.43 -17.06
N ARG A 337 -8.75 -3.93 -16.44
CA ARG A 337 -8.79 -4.49 -15.07
C ARG A 337 -7.67 -3.98 -14.19
N ASN A 338 -7.93 -3.96 -12.90
CA ASN A 338 -6.97 -3.61 -11.85
C ASN A 338 -6.25 -2.26 -12.09
N LEU A 339 -7.01 -1.24 -12.46
CA LEU A 339 -6.50 0.09 -12.66
C LEU A 339 -6.46 0.85 -11.33
N PRO A 340 -5.29 1.24 -10.84
CA PRO A 340 -5.19 2.08 -9.65
C PRO A 340 -5.74 3.47 -9.92
N VAL A 341 -6.42 4.07 -8.93
CA VAL A 341 -7.06 5.37 -9.06
C VAL A 341 -6.25 6.43 -8.32
N ALA A 342 -5.69 7.38 -9.06
CA ALA A 342 -4.96 8.51 -8.53
C ALA A 342 -5.94 9.62 -8.12
N ILE A 343 -6.19 9.76 -6.81
CA ILE A 343 -7.14 10.73 -6.25
C ILE A 343 -6.39 11.95 -5.74
N PRO A 344 -6.60 13.14 -6.33
CA PRO A 344 -5.93 14.36 -5.87
C PRO A 344 -6.52 14.82 -4.52
N GLN A 345 -5.64 15.15 -3.59
CA GLN A 345 -6.05 15.62 -2.25
C GLN A 345 -6.56 17.07 -2.24
N TYR A 346 -6.22 17.85 -3.25
CA TYR A 346 -6.62 19.26 -3.39
C TYR A 346 -6.88 19.62 -4.85
N ALA A 347 -7.72 20.64 -5.06
CA ALA A 347 -8.16 21.06 -6.39
C ALA A 347 -7.40 22.28 -6.96
N ALA A 348 -6.58 22.96 -6.15
CA ALA A 348 -5.95 24.22 -6.55
C ALA A 348 -4.85 24.05 -7.62
N ASP A 349 -4.14 22.91 -7.60
CA ASP A 349 -3.10 22.55 -8.56
C ASP A 349 -3.23 21.06 -8.90
N LEU A 350 -4.15 20.76 -9.77
CA LEU A 350 -4.48 19.37 -10.15
C LEU A 350 -3.28 18.62 -10.76
N PRO A 351 -2.45 19.17 -11.67
CA PRO A 351 -1.30 18.45 -12.21
C PRO A 351 -0.33 17.94 -11.14
N ASN A 352 0.00 18.76 -10.15
CA ASN A 352 0.88 18.35 -9.06
C ASN A 352 0.16 17.43 -8.06
N ALA A 353 -1.14 17.62 -7.82
CA ALA A 353 -1.93 16.75 -6.97
C ALA A 353 -2.07 15.33 -7.55
N TRP A 354 -2.26 15.19 -8.87
CA TRP A 354 -2.24 13.89 -9.54
C TRP A 354 -0.85 13.25 -9.50
N LEU A 355 0.21 14.03 -9.75
CA LEU A 355 1.57 13.51 -9.64
C LEU A 355 1.85 12.97 -8.23
N GLN A 356 1.47 13.72 -7.21
CA GLN A 356 1.62 13.27 -5.81
C GLN A 356 0.83 11.99 -5.53
N ALA A 357 -0.42 11.91 -6.02
CA ALA A 357 -1.24 10.70 -5.87
C ALA A 357 -0.63 9.49 -6.58
N LEU A 358 -0.07 9.67 -7.79
CA LEU A 358 0.65 8.60 -8.50
C LEU A 358 1.92 8.18 -7.77
N THR A 359 2.69 9.13 -7.22
CA THR A 359 3.87 8.82 -6.40
C THR A 359 3.50 8.01 -5.17
N GLN A 360 2.39 8.32 -4.49
CA GLN A 360 1.89 7.55 -3.34
C GLN A 360 1.46 6.12 -3.71
N LEU A 361 1.12 5.89 -4.98
CA LEU A 361 0.80 4.58 -5.53
C LEU A 361 2.01 3.88 -6.15
N ASP A 362 3.20 4.50 -6.07
CA ASP A 362 4.45 4.01 -6.70
C ASP A 362 4.31 3.81 -8.22
N LEU A 363 3.61 4.72 -8.90
CA LEU A 363 3.36 4.68 -10.33
C LEU A 363 4.15 5.75 -11.08
N ALA A 364 4.74 5.34 -12.20
CA ALA A 364 5.40 6.23 -13.14
C ALA A 364 4.36 6.82 -14.11
N PRO A 365 4.16 8.16 -14.12
CA PRO A 365 3.13 8.78 -14.93
C PRO A 365 3.30 8.56 -16.45
N GLU A 366 4.53 8.33 -16.94
CA GLU A 366 4.81 8.10 -18.36
C GLU A 366 4.69 6.63 -18.80
N ALA A 367 4.65 5.68 -17.87
CA ALA A 367 4.80 4.26 -18.19
C ALA A 367 3.65 3.38 -17.70
N ASP A 368 3.05 3.70 -16.55
CA ASP A 368 2.05 2.85 -15.94
C ASP A 368 0.62 3.12 -16.45
N ALA A 369 -0.26 2.14 -16.24
CA ALA A 369 -1.69 2.29 -16.47
C ALA A 369 -2.36 2.72 -15.16
N TYR A 370 -3.11 3.80 -15.20
CA TYR A 370 -3.83 4.37 -14.05
C TYR A 370 -5.06 5.13 -14.49
N VAL A 371 -5.88 5.51 -13.53
CA VAL A 371 -7.03 6.38 -13.73
C VAL A 371 -6.83 7.65 -12.91
N LEU A 372 -6.98 8.82 -13.52
CA LEU A 372 -6.98 10.09 -12.82
C LEU A 372 -8.40 10.39 -12.33
N ALA A 373 -8.54 10.58 -11.03
CA ALA A 373 -9.79 11.02 -10.44
C ALA A 373 -9.91 12.53 -10.45
N LEU A 374 -11.14 13.01 -10.60
CA LEU A 374 -11.46 14.40 -10.34
C LEU A 374 -11.91 14.60 -8.90
N PRO A 375 -11.52 15.71 -8.23
CA PRO A 375 -11.94 15.96 -6.86
C PRO A 375 -13.47 16.01 -6.72
N ALA A 376 -14.01 15.27 -5.75
CA ALA A 376 -15.46 15.24 -5.47
C ALA A 376 -16.04 16.63 -5.11
N SER A 377 -15.19 17.56 -4.64
CA SER A 377 -15.58 18.92 -4.30
C SER A 377 -15.73 19.88 -5.48
N LEU A 378 -15.40 19.45 -6.72
CA LEU A 378 -15.49 20.32 -7.89
C LEU A 378 -16.95 20.65 -8.22
N PRO A 379 -17.30 21.95 -8.34
CA PRO A 379 -18.64 22.33 -8.74
C PRO A 379 -18.91 22.02 -10.21
N VAL A 380 -20.08 21.48 -10.51
CA VAL A 380 -20.50 21.17 -11.88
C VAL A 380 -20.86 22.48 -12.62
N ARG A 381 -19.86 23.11 -13.22
CA ARG A 381 -20.01 24.37 -13.97
C ARG A 381 -19.08 24.35 -15.18
N TYR A 382 -19.46 25.05 -16.25
CA TYR A 382 -18.64 25.14 -17.47
C TYR A 382 -17.25 25.72 -17.20
N ALA A 383 -17.13 26.76 -16.37
CA ALA A 383 -15.83 27.33 -15.99
C ALA A 383 -14.93 26.30 -15.30
N THR A 384 -15.48 25.44 -14.45
CA THR A 384 -14.75 24.36 -13.79
C THR A 384 -14.22 23.34 -14.82
N LEU A 385 -15.04 22.98 -15.83
CA LEU A 385 -14.61 22.08 -16.90
C LEU A 385 -13.41 22.66 -17.66
N LEU A 386 -13.40 23.95 -17.98
CA LEU A 386 -12.27 24.58 -18.66
C LEU A 386 -11.00 24.51 -17.82
N THR A 387 -11.08 24.79 -16.52
CA THR A 387 -9.94 24.68 -15.60
C THR A 387 -9.41 23.25 -15.51
N VAL A 388 -10.30 22.26 -15.48
CA VAL A 388 -9.93 20.84 -15.47
C VAL A 388 -9.25 20.45 -16.79
N ILE A 389 -9.75 20.94 -17.94
CA ILE A 389 -9.16 20.69 -19.24
C ILE A 389 -7.74 21.25 -19.31
N ASP A 390 -7.54 22.50 -18.90
CA ASP A 390 -6.23 23.13 -18.90
C ASP A 390 -5.25 22.33 -18.01
N ALA A 391 -5.69 21.87 -16.84
CA ALA A 391 -4.91 21.04 -15.94
C ALA A 391 -4.55 19.67 -16.56
N LEU A 392 -5.50 19.01 -17.24
CA LEU A 392 -5.28 17.73 -17.91
C LEU A 392 -4.31 17.88 -19.09
N LEU A 393 -4.44 18.92 -19.90
CA LEU A 393 -3.52 19.21 -20.99
C LEU A 393 -2.11 19.48 -20.48
N ALA A 394 -1.98 20.24 -19.40
CA ALA A 394 -0.68 20.51 -18.75
C ALA A 394 -0.08 19.21 -18.21
N PHE A 395 -0.88 18.34 -17.61
CA PHE A 395 -0.43 17.04 -17.09
C PHE A 395 0.05 16.13 -18.21
N VAL A 396 -0.76 15.94 -19.27
CA VAL A 396 -0.40 15.09 -20.42
C VAL A 396 0.83 15.61 -21.15
N ALA A 397 0.97 16.93 -21.30
CA ALA A 397 2.15 17.54 -21.92
C ALA A 397 3.43 17.32 -21.10
N ARG A 398 3.31 17.35 -19.76
CA ARG A 398 4.43 17.13 -18.84
C ARG A 398 4.82 15.66 -18.73
N PHE A 399 3.86 14.75 -18.81
CA PHE A 399 4.01 13.31 -18.64
C PHE A 399 3.39 12.55 -19.81
N PRO A 400 4.03 12.54 -20.99
CA PRO A 400 3.51 11.81 -22.16
C PRO A 400 3.45 10.31 -21.87
N ASN A 401 2.26 9.73 -21.97
CA ASN A 401 2.03 8.31 -21.75
C ASN A 401 1.35 7.72 -23.01
N PRO A 402 1.87 6.64 -23.62
CA PRO A 402 1.26 6.02 -24.81
C PRO A 402 -0.04 5.26 -24.49
N ARG A 403 -0.36 5.08 -23.20
CA ARG A 403 -1.59 4.41 -22.76
C ARG A 403 -2.79 5.33 -22.84
N PRO A 404 -4.03 4.80 -22.83
CA PRO A 404 -5.24 5.59 -22.77
C PRO A 404 -5.25 6.58 -21.59
N LEU A 405 -5.75 7.79 -21.82
CA LEU A 405 -6.10 8.71 -20.74
C LEU A 405 -7.45 8.29 -20.16
N LEU A 406 -7.44 7.84 -18.93
CA LEU A 406 -8.60 7.35 -18.20
C LEU A 406 -8.94 8.32 -17.06
N LEU A 407 -10.17 8.82 -17.08
CA LEU A 407 -10.67 9.77 -16.09
C LEU A 407 -11.89 9.21 -15.38
N VAL A 408 -12.02 9.46 -14.09
CA VAL A 408 -13.19 9.11 -13.29
C VAL A 408 -13.65 10.29 -12.44
N ALA A 409 -14.96 10.48 -12.31
CA ALA A 409 -15.56 11.54 -11.52
C ALA A 409 -16.79 11.02 -10.76
N GLU A 410 -17.10 11.66 -9.62
CA GLU A 410 -18.36 11.44 -8.91
C GLU A 410 -19.50 12.28 -9.50
N GLN A 411 -19.16 13.40 -10.13
CA GLN A 411 -20.11 14.35 -10.72
C GLN A 411 -20.45 13.96 -12.15
N ASP A 412 -21.68 14.26 -12.56
CA ASP A 412 -22.20 14.08 -13.92
C ASP A 412 -21.64 15.16 -14.86
N PHE A 413 -20.46 14.91 -15.45
CA PHE A 413 -19.92 15.73 -16.55
C PHE A 413 -18.97 14.98 -17.49
N GLY A 414 -18.97 13.66 -17.45
CA GLY A 414 -18.07 12.83 -18.24
C GLY A 414 -18.16 13.09 -19.73
N LYS A 415 -19.36 13.15 -20.29
CA LYS A 415 -19.59 13.44 -21.72
C LYS A 415 -19.15 14.84 -22.12
N ALA A 416 -19.50 15.86 -21.30
CA ALA A 416 -19.11 17.23 -21.56
C ALA A 416 -17.60 17.42 -21.55
N LEU A 417 -16.93 16.81 -20.56
CA LEU A 417 -15.47 16.84 -20.44
C LEU A 417 -14.81 16.12 -21.64
N GLY A 418 -15.30 14.93 -22.01
CA GLY A 418 -14.78 14.18 -23.16
C GLY A 418 -14.92 14.93 -24.47
N MET A 419 -16.10 15.56 -24.71
CA MET A 419 -16.34 16.37 -25.89
C MET A 419 -15.38 17.56 -25.99
N LEU A 420 -15.04 18.19 -24.89
CA LEU A 420 -14.13 19.36 -24.88
C LEU A 420 -12.65 18.95 -24.93
N LEU A 421 -12.29 17.81 -24.38
CA LEU A 421 -10.92 17.29 -24.42
C LEU A 421 -10.56 16.70 -25.79
N ARG A 422 -11.50 16.06 -26.46
CA ARG A 422 -11.24 15.34 -27.71
C ARG A 422 -10.56 16.15 -28.81
N PRO A 423 -10.98 17.39 -29.10
CA PRO A 423 -10.31 18.23 -30.09
C PRO A 423 -8.87 18.59 -29.74
N GLN A 424 -8.54 18.60 -28.43
CA GLN A 424 -7.21 18.94 -27.91
C GLN A 424 -6.26 17.72 -27.90
N LEU A 425 -6.81 16.50 -27.83
CA LEU A 425 -6.07 15.24 -27.75
C LEU A 425 -6.54 14.24 -28.83
N PRO A 426 -6.42 14.58 -30.12
CA PRO A 426 -7.08 13.84 -31.21
C PRO A 426 -6.56 12.41 -31.40
N HIS A 427 -5.34 12.11 -30.95
CA HIS A 427 -4.72 10.81 -31.17
C HIS A 427 -4.64 9.95 -29.89
N LEU A 428 -4.97 10.51 -28.72
CA LEU A 428 -4.89 9.79 -27.45
C LEU A 428 -6.21 9.05 -27.20
N PRO A 429 -6.21 7.72 -26.98
CA PRO A 429 -7.40 7.01 -26.54
C PRO A 429 -7.90 7.61 -25.22
N LEU A 430 -9.21 7.89 -25.14
CA LEU A 430 -9.80 8.65 -24.04
C LEU A 430 -11.04 7.95 -23.49
N ALA A 431 -11.08 7.75 -22.18
CA ALA A 431 -12.29 7.40 -21.44
C ALA A 431 -12.54 8.40 -20.32
N VAL A 432 -13.75 8.92 -20.24
CA VAL A 432 -14.23 9.74 -19.12
C VAL A 432 -15.48 9.08 -18.57
N ILE A 433 -15.42 8.63 -17.35
CA ILE A 433 -16.48 7.88 -16.67
C ILE A 433 -16.92 8.68 -15.46
N ASP A 434 -18.20 8.89 -15.31
CA ASP A 434 -18.78 9.67 -14.24
C ASP A 434 -19.72 8.86 -13.34
N GLU A 435 -20.26 9.51 -12.31
CA GLU A 435 -21.14 8.91 -11.30
C GLU A 435 -20.53 7.70 -10.56
N VAL A 436 -19.19 7.62 -10.47
CA VAL A 436 -18.46 6.57 -9.77
C VAL A 436 -17.87 7.13 -8.48
N SER A 437 -18.32 6.64 -7.34
CA SER A 437 -17.73 6.99 -6.04
C SER A 437 -16.46 6.19 -5.80
N ILE A 438 -15.37 6.90 -5.53
CA ILE A 438 -14.03 6.37 -5.35
C ILE A 438 -13.39 6.91 -4.07
N ARG A 439 -12.48 6.13 -3.49
CA ARG A 439 -11.72 6.47 -2.28
C ARG A 439 -10.25 6.18 -2.46
N ALA A 440 -9.40 6.75 -1.62
CA ALA A 440 -7.97 6.46 -1.62
C ALA A 440 -7.71 4.95 -1.43
N GLY A 441 -6.86 4.38 -2.28
CA GLY A 441 -6.58 2.95 -2.31
C GLY A 441 -7.54 2.12 -3.17
N ASP A 442 -8.45 2.75 -3.90
CA ASP A 442 -9.34 2.05 -4.83
C ASP A 442 -8.64 1.70 -6.14
N TYR A 443 -9.06 0.55 -6.68
CA TYR A 443 -8.78 0.08 -8.02
C TYR A 443 -10.10 -0.06 -8.76
N ILE A 444 -10.10 0.16 -10.06
CA ILE A 444 -11.30 -0.04 -10.85
C ILE A 444 -11.08 -1.01 -12.01
N ASP A 445 -12.13 -1.79 -12.27
CA ASP A 445 -12.30 -2.52 -13.53
C ASP A 445 -13.32 -1.79 -14.40
N ILE A 446 -13.00 -1.63 -15.66
CA ILE A 446 -13.90 -1.04 -16.65
C ILE A 446 -14.32 -2.17 -17.59
N GLY A 447 -15.59 -2.53 -17.56
CA GLY A 447 -16.15 -3.63 -18.34
C GLY A 447 -16.40 -3.28 -19.79
N THR A 448 -16.94 -4.24 -20.55
CA THR A 448 -17.35 -4.02 -21.92
C THR A 448 -18.59 -3.13 -21.98
N PRO A 449 -18.66 -2.14 -22.90
CA PRO A 449 -19.83 -1.28 -23.05
C PRO A 449 -21.12 -2.06 -23.29
N LEU A 450 -22.18 -1.64 -22.66
CA LEU A 450 -23.54 -2.18 -22.80
C LEU A 450 -24.42 -1.19 -23.58
N PHE A 451 -25.54 -1.68 -24.11
CA PHE A 451 -26.56 -0.88 -24.79
C PHE A 451 -26.01 0.04 -25.91
N GLY A 452 -25.16 -0.53 -26.77
CA GLY A 452 -24.58 0.23 -27.88
C GLY A 452 -23.55 1.28 -27.50
N GLY A 453 -22.91 1.14 -26.33
CA GLY A 453 -21.89 2.08 -25.87
C GLY A 453 -22.40 3.17 -24.91
N SER A 454 -23.68 3.11 -24.54
CA SER A 454 -24.29 4.13 -23.69
C SER A 454 -23.95 3.98 -22.20
N VAL A 455 -23.56 2.78 -21.76
CA VAL A 455 -23.28 2.46 -20.36
C VAL A 455 -22.06 1.55 -20.26
N VAL A 456 -21.24 1.78 -19.30
CA VAL A 456 -20.09 0.91 -18.97
C VAL A 456 -20.20 0.42 -17.53
N PRO A 457 -20.15 -0.91 -17.30
CA PRO A 457 -20.05 -1.43 -15.95
C PRO A 457 -18.68 -1.10 -15.38
N VAL A 458 -18.64 -0.48 -14.20
CA VAL A 458 -17.43 -0.19 -13.44
C VAL A 458 -17.50 -0.91 -12.12
N THR A 459 -16.52 -1.74 -11.85
CA THR A 459 -16.35 -2.37 -10.55
C THR A 459 -15.28 -1.65 -9.78
N VAL A 460 -15.65 -1.05 -8.65
CA VAL A 460 -14.70 -0.46 -7.71
C VAL A 460 -14.28 -1.54 -6.72
N LYS A 461 -12.98 -1.78 -6.65
CA LYS A 461 -12.34 -2.73 -5.75
C LYS A 461 -11.49 -1.92 -4.77
N SER A 462 -11.85 -1.94 -3.51
CA SER A 462 -11.13 -1.18 -2.50
C SER A 462 -10.14 -2.07 -1.78
N LEU A 463 -8.93 -1.57 -1.59
CA LEU A 463 -8.12 -2.00 -0.46
C LEU A 463 -8.81 -1.41 0.78
N ALA A 464 -9.79 -2.13 1.34
CA ALA A 464 -10.65 -1.59 2.38
C ALA A 464 -9.86 -1.47 3.69
N PHE A 465 -9.72 -0.24 4.13
CA PHE A 465 -9.20 0.06 5.45
C PHE A 465 -10.40 0.31 6.37
N PRO A 466 -10.46 -0.30 7.57
CA PRO A 466 -11.48 0.03 8.52
C PRO A 466 -11.40 1.52 8.83
N SER A 467 -12.50 2.22 8.63
CA SER A 467 -12.66 3.65 8.92
C SER A 467 -12.78 3.90 10.43
#